data_0194d0aada52e97d8c7d0275b141e3c8
#
_entry.id   0194d0aada52e97d8c7d0275b141e3c8
#
_cell.length_a   1.000
_cell.length_b   1.000
_cell.length_c   1.000
_cell.angle_alpha   90.00
_cell.angle_beta   90.00
_cell.angle_gamma   90.00
#
_symmetry.space_group_name_H-M   'P 1'
#
loop_
_entity.id
_entity.type
_entity.pdbx_description
1 polymer ?
#
loop_
_entity_poly.entity_id
_entity_poly.type
_entity_poly.pdbx_seq_one_letter_code
_entity_poly.pdbx_strand_id
1 'polypeptide(L)'
;MQTWQIVIIVLTVILAALAIGLYILGKRAQKKKAEQDAQIAAAAQTVSMLIIDKKRMMLKDAGLPPQVLAQAPKLMRRSKMPIVKAKVGPKIMTFICDGEIFDMVPTKKEVKAVVSGLYITSVKGIRGSVQQTAPQKLKFWDKVKRKAQM
;
A
#
# COMPACT_ATOMS: atom_id res chain seq x y z
N MET A 1 -28.42 -45.12 16.31
CA MET A 1 -27.52 -44.27 15.50
C MET A 1 -26.12 -44.71 15.78
N GLN A 2 -25.35 -45.02 14.76
CA GLN A 2 -23.97 -45.46 14.93
C GLN A 2 -23.12 -44.25 15.36
N THR A 3 -22.25 -44.43 16.33
CA THR A 3 -21.39 -43.39 16.89
C THR A 3 -20.57 -42.64 15.83
N TRP A 4 -20.28 -43.29 14.72
CA TRP A 4 -19.61 -42.71 13.56
C TRP A 4 -20.41 -41.58 12.92
N GLN A 5 -21.73 -41.68 12.82
CA GLN A 5 -22.60 -40.63 12.25
C GLN A 5 -22.61 -39.38 13.11
N ILE A 6 -22.59 -39.54 14.43
CA ILE A 6 -22.55 -38.43 15.38
C ILE A 6 -21.22 -37.67 15.24
N VAL A 7 -20.10 -38.38 15.10
CA VAL A 7 -18.80 -37.80 14.92
C VAL A 7 -18.72 -36.97 13.64
N ILE A 8 -19.26 -37.46 12.54
CA ILE A 8 -19.29 -36.75 11.26
C ILE A 8 -20.13 -35.46 11.37
N ILE A 9 -21.29 -35.54 12.01
CA ILE A 9 -22.17 -34.36 12.19
C ILE A 9 -21.49 -33.31 13.04
N VAL A 10 -20.87 -33.69 14.16
CA VAL A 10 -20.14 -32.75 15.01
C VAL A 10 -18.98 -32.12 14.27
N LEU A 11 -18.23 -32.88 13.50
CA LEU A 11 -17.09 -32.37 12.72
C LEU A 11 -17.56 -31.37 11.65
N THR A 12 -18.65 -31.66 10.94
CA THR A 12 -19.20 -30.73 9.94
C THR A 12 -19.73 -29.45 10.54
N VAL A 13 -20.35 -29.49 11.71
CA VAL A 13 -20.82 -28.29 12.44
C VAL A 13 -19.64 -27.41 12.86
N ILE A 14 -18.58 -28.01 13.38
CA ILE A 14 -17.36 -27.28 13.78
C ILE A 14 -16.72 -26.60 12.57
N LEU A 15 -16.59 -27.30 11.45
CA LEU A 15 -16.04 -26.72 10.21
C LEU A 15 -16.89 -25.58 9.67
N ALA A 16 -18.21 -25.72 9.70
CA ALA A 16 -19.13 -24.66 9.29
C ALA A 16 -19.02 -23.42 10.19
N ALA A 17 -18.93 -23.61 11.51
CA ALA A 17 -18.76 -22.52 12.46
C ALA A 17 -17.43 -21.78 12.25
N LEU A 18 -16.34 -22.49 11.99
CA LEU A 18 -15.03 -21.89 11.67
C LEU A 18 -15.07 -21.10 10.37
N ALA A 19 -15.71 -21.63 9.33
CA ALA A 19 -15.84 -20.95 8.05
C ALA A 19 -16.63 -19.64 8.17
N ILE A 20 -17.75 -19.66 8.92
CA ILE A 20 -18.56 -18.46 9.19
C ILE A 20 -17.75 -17.44 10.01
N GLY A 21 -17.03 -17.88 11.03
CA GLY A 21 -16.17 -17.01 11.84
C GLY A 21 -15.09 -16.31 11.01
N LEU A 22 -14.38 -17.03 10.16
CA LEU A 22 -13.37 -16.47 9.26
C LEU A 22 -13.97 -15.51 8.23
N TYR A 23 -15.17 -15.83 7.71
CA TYR A 23 -15.86 -14.94 6.77
C TYR A 23 -16.24 -13.60 7.41
N ILE A 24 -16.77 -13.63 8.64
CA ILE A 24 -17.14 -12.41 9.38
C ILE A 24 -15.92 -11.57 9.72
N LEU A 25 -14.82 -12.20 10.15
CA LEU A 25 -13.56 -11.53 10.45
C LEU A 25 -12.95 -10.87 9.19
N GLY A 26 -12.98 -11.58 8.06
CA GLY A 26 -12.52 -11.03 6.78
C GLY A 26 -13.32 -9.81 6.34
N LYS A 27 -14.65 -9.86 6.47
CA LYS A 27 -15.53 -8.75 6.12
C LYS A 27 -15.35 -7.52 7.04
N ARG A 28 -15.11 -7.75 8.34
CA ARG A 28 -14.80 -6.67 9.29
C ARG A 28 -13.47 -5.99 9.00
N ALA A 29 -12.45 -6.76 8.64
CA ALA A 29 -11.14 -6.22 8.27
C ALA A 29 -11.21 -5.35 6.99
N GLN A 30 -12.01 -5.74 6.01
CA GLN A 30 -12.23 -4.97 4.79
C GLN A 30 -12.96 -3.63 5.06
N LYS A 31 -13.97 -3.64 5.93
CA LYS A 31 -14.68 -2.40 6.30
C LYS A 31 -13.77 -1.39 6.97
N LYS A 32 -12.93 -1.82 7.92
CA LYS A 32 -11.95 -0.92 8.56
C LYS A 32 -10.95 -0.32 7.58
N LYS A 33 -10.50 -1.08 6.59
CA LYS A 33 -9.64 -0.55 5.53
C LYS A 33 -10.37 0.49 4.68
N ALA A 34 -11.60 0.21 4.27
CA ALA A 34 -12.39 1.14 3.46
C ALA A 34 -12.68 2.46 4.18
N GLU A 35 -12.93 2.42 5.49
CA GLU A 35 -13.12 3.62 6.31
C GLU A 35 -11.81 4.44 6.45
N GLN A 36 -10.68 3.78 6.63
CA GLN A 36 -9.37 4.43 6.66
C GLN A 36 -9.01 5.05 5.31
N ASP A 37 -9.24 4.33 4.22
CA ASP A 37 -9.00 4.82 2.86
C ASP A 37 -9.90 6.01 2.54
N ALA A 38 -11.16 6.01 3.00
CA ALA A 38 -12.07 7.13 2.84
C ALA A 38 -11.62 8.37 3.63
N GLN A 39 -11.13 8.20 4.86
CA GLN A 39 -10.58 9.30 5.66
C GLN A 39 -9.30 9.88 5.05
N ILE A 40 -8.41 9.01 4.54
CA ILE A 40 -7.20 9.42 3.82
C ILE A 40 -7.58 10.19 2.55
N ALA A 41 -8.57 9.72 1.81
CA ALA A 41 -9.05 10.37 0.60
C ALA A 41 -9.71 11.74 0.90
N ALA A 42 -10.45 11.85 2.01
CA ALA A 42 -11.07 13.12 2.42
C ALA A 42 -10.03 14.18 2.85
N ALA A 43 -8.90 13.75 3.42
CA ALA A 43 -7.79 14.63 3.79
C ALA A 43 -6.79 14.85 2.64
N ALA A 44 -7.02 14.22 1.50
CA ALA A 44 -6.11 14.28 0.36
C ALA A 44 -6.22 15.63 -0.36
N GLN A 45 -5.09 16.29 -0.51
CA GLN A 45 -4.97 17.55 -1.27
C GLN A 45 -4.11 17.33 -2.50
N THR A 46 -4.55 17.89 -3.62
CA THR A 46 -3.75 17.88 -4.84
C THR A 46 -2.79 19.06 -4.84
N VAL A 47 -1.50 18.76 -4.81
CA VAL A 47 -0.43 19.75 -4.77
C VAL A 47 0.53 19.54 -5.93
N SER A 48 0.90 20.64 -6.59
CA SER A 48 1.99 20.61 -7.59
C SER A 48 3.32 20.61 -6.87
N MET A 49 4.18 19.66 -7.18
CA MET A 49 5.50 19.53 -6.57
C MET A 49 6.56 19.13 -7.59
N LEU A 50 7.77 19.66 -7.39
CA LEU A 50 8.95 19.23 -8.14
C LEU A 50 9.65 18.11 -7.38
N ILE A 51 9.69 16.93 -7.96
CA ILE A 51 10.40 15.78 -7.38
C ILE A 51 11.90 16.00 -7.54
N ILE A 52 12.61 16.10 -6.42
CA ILE A 52 14.06 16.30 -6.41
C ILE A 52 14.78 14.96 -6.46
N ASP A 53 14.41 14.08 -5.55
CA ASP A 53 15.04 12.78 -5.40
C ASP A 53 14.06 11.75 -4.83
N LYS A 54 14.27 10.49 -5.17
CA LYS A 54 13.52 9.37 -4.61
C LYS A 54 14.49 8.28 -4.16
N LYS A 55 14.35 7.82 -2.92
CA LYS A 55 15.24 6.80 -2.36
C LYS A 55 14.52 5.91 -1.37
N ARG A 56 14.88 4.64 -1.34
CA ARG A 56 14.43 3.74 -0.28
C ARG A 56 15.43 3.83 0.89
N MET A 57 14.99 4.39 2.00
CA MET A 57 15.81 4.55 3.20
C MET A 57 15.00 4.30 4.47
N MET A 58 15.68 4.17 5.59
CA MET A 58 14.99 4.04 6.88
C MET A 58 14.31 5.36 7.23
N LEU A 59 13.16 5.28 7.89
CA LEU A 59 12.36 6.43 8.26
C LEU A 59 13.15 7.43 9.13
N LYS A 60 14.04 6.92 9.98
CA LYS A 60 14.90 7.72 10.85
C LYS A 60 15.93 8.58 10.09
N ASP A 61 16.35 8.11 8.90
CA ASP A 61 17.38 8.76 8.08
C ASP A 61 16.77 9.72 7.03
N ALA A 62 15.45 9.75 6.96
CA ALA A 62 14.70 10.50 5.96
C ALA A 62 14.63 12.01 6.22
N GLY A 63 15.09 12.50 7.37
CA GLY A 63 14.98 13.91 7.75
C GLY A 63 13.55 14.37 8.02
N LEU A 64 12.69 13.46 8.45
CA LEU A 64 11.32 13.79 8.84
C LEU A 64 11.28 14.49 10.20
N PRO A 65 10.27 15.34 10.46
CA PRO A 65 10.08 15.96 11.76
C PRO A 65 10.00 14.92 12.89
N PRO A 66 10.59 15.18 14.06
CA PRO A 66 10.64 14.24 15.17
C PRO A 66 9.25 13.81 15.66
N GLN A 67 8.25 14.65 15.48
CA GLN A 67 6.86 14.36 15.84
C GLN A 67 6.29 13.19 15.01
N VAL A 68 6.64 13.11 13.72
CA VAL A 68 6.22 12.03 12.83
C VAL A 68 6.94 10.73 13.18
N LEU A 69 8.22 10.84 13.51
CA LEU A 69 9.01 9.69 13.98
C LEU A 69 8.49 9.15 15.32
N ALA A 70 8.03 10.01 16.21
CA ALA A 70 7.47 9.61 17.49
C ALA A 70 6.17 8.79 17.34
N GLN A 71 5.33 9.17 16.38
CA GLN A 71 4.05 8.49 16.09
C GLN A 71 4.22 7.18 15.32
N ALA A 72 5.35 7.01 14.61
CA ALA A 72 5.60 5.81 13.84
C ALA A 72 5.96 4.62 14.77
N PRO A 73 5.39 3.43 14.55
CA PRO A 73 5.76 2.22 15.27
C PRO A 73 7.25 1.93 15.17
N LYS A 74 7.86 1.40 16.24
CA LYS A 74 9.31 1.10 16.30
C LYS A 74 9.79 0.21 15.15
N LEU A 75 8.95 -0.70 14.69
CA LEU A 75 9.25 -1.56 13.54
C LEU A 75 9.36 -0.77 12.24
N MET A 76 8.45 0.19 12.00
CA MET A 76 8.47 1.02 10.81
C MET A 76 9.68 1.95 10.73
N ARG A 77 10.19 2.41 11.88
CA ARG A 77 11.39 3.28 11.90
C ARG A 77 12.64 2.60 11.36
N ARG A 78 12.74 1.27 11.49
CA ARG A 78 13.85 0.44 11.00
C ARG A 78 13.61 -0.15 9.62
N SER A 79 12.38 -0.12 9.11
CA SER A 79 12.05 -0.60 7.79
C SER A 79 12.55 0.37 6.72
N LYS A 80 13.03 -0.17 5.60
CA LYS A 80 13.33 0.62 4.40
C LYS A 80 12.02 0.98 3.73
N MET A 81 11.68 2.26 3.75
CA MET A 81 10.48 2.79 3.12
C MET A 81 10.83 3.64 1.89
N PRO A 82 9.97 3.67 0.89
CA PRO A 82 10.14 4.55 -0.25
C PRO A 82 9.88 5.99 0.16
N ILE A 83 10.90 6.82 0.06
CA ILE A 83 10.88 8.22 0.46
C ILE A 83 11.17 9.09 -0.75
N VAL A 84 10.38 10.15 -0.88
CA VAL A 84 10.47 11.11 -1.97
C VAL A 84 10.75 12.48 -1.38
N LYS A 85 11.82 13.13 -1.84
CA LYS A 85 12.09 14.54 -1.54
C LYS A 85 11.53 15.39 -2.67
N ALA A 86 10.62 16.26 -2.33
CA ALA A 86 9.99 17.16 -3.29
C ALA A 86 9.99 18.60 -2.80
N LYS A 87 10.06 19.51 -3.75
CA LYS A 87 9.90 20.95 -3.51
C LYS A 87 8.43 21.29 -3.75
N VAL A 88 7.77 21.76 -2.71
CA VAL A 88 6.40 22.26 -2.74
C VAL A 88 6.44 23.78 -2.53
N GLY A 89 6.24 24.53 -3.60
CA GLY A 89 6.41 25.98 -3.55
C GLY A 89 7.85 26.38 -3.14
N PRO A 90 8.02 27.20 -2.09
CA PRO A 90 9.35 27.63 -1.64
C PRO A 90 10.04 26.62 -0.73
N LYS A 91 9.35 25.56 -0.25
CA LYS A 91 9.87 24.64 0.76
C LYS A 91 10.20 23.28 0.17
N ILE A 92 11.28 22.68 0.64
CA ILE A 92 11.62 21.28 0.37
C ILE A 92 11.05 20.45 1.50
N MET A 93 10.24 19.44 1.14
CA MET A 93 9.62 18.55 2.09
C MET A 93 9.91 17.09 1.73
N THR A 94 9.92 16.26 2.74
CA THR A 94 10.11 14.82 2.58
C THR A 94 8.76 14.13 2.75
N PHE A 95 8.42 13.30 1.76
CA PHE A 95 7.17 12.55 1.73
C PHE A 95 7.45 11.05 1.76
N ILE A 96 6.55 10.32 2.39
CA ILE A 96 6.52 8.87 2.33
C ILE A 96 5.62 8.49 1.15
N CYS A 97 6.12 7.65 0.25
CA CYS A 97 5.38 7.19 -0.91
C CYS A 97 4.96 5.73 -0.73
N ASP A 98 3.88 5.33 -1.38
CA ASP A 98 3.56 3.92 -1.47
C ASP A 98 4.54 3.20 -2.41
N GLY A 99 4.85 1.93 -2.10
CA GLY A 99 5.78 1.12 -2.89
C GLY A 99 5.37 0.95 -4.34
N GLU A 100 4.07 0.87 -4.61
CA GLU A 100 3.54 0.74 -5.96
C GLU A 100 3.67 2.04 -6.77
N ILE A 101 3.53 3.18 -6.11
CA ILE A 101 3.61 4.50 -6.74
C ILE A 101 5.06 4.94 -6.90
N PHE A 102 5.94 4.49 -6.01
CA PHE A 102 7.35 4.89 -6.00
C PHE A 102 8.07 4.68 -7.32
N ASP A 103 7.80 3.57 -8.00
CA ASP A 103 8.44 3.26 -9.28
C ASP A 103 7.93 4.17 -10.41
N MET A 104 6.69 4.65 -10.29
CA MET A 104 6.06 5.56 -11.26
C MET A 104 6.41 7.04 -11.05
N VAL A 105 6.96 7.42 -9.89
CA VAL A 105 7.34 8.80 -9.59
C VAL A 105 8.56 9.18 -10.43
N PRO A 106 8.45 10.15 -11.35
CA PRO A 106 9.59 10.63 -12.11
C PRO A 106 10.47 11.52 -11.22
N THR A 107 11.77 11.40 -11.34
CA THR A 107 12.73 12.30 -10.69
C THR A 107 13.00 13.54 -11.54
N LYS A 108 13.28 14.68 -10.88
CA LYS A 108 13.60 15.95 -11.54
C LYS A 108 12.50 16.49 -12.47
N LYS A 109 11.26 16.12 -12.21
CA LYS A 109 10.09 16.60 -12.95
C LYS A 109 9.04 17.16 -12.00
N GLU A 110 8.30 18.13 -12.50
CA GLU A 110 7.15 18.67 -11.80
C GLU A 110 5.93 17.77 -12.05
N VAL A 111 5.25 17.40 -10.98
CA VAL A 111 4.09 16.52 -11.00
C VAL A 111 3.00 17.06 -10.08
N LYS A 112 1.76 16.74 -10.40
CA LYS A 112 0.63 16.91 -9.48
C LYS A 112 0.50 15.66 -8.65
N ALA A 113 0.77 15.76 -7.35
CA ALA A 113 0.59 14.64 -6.43
C ALA A 113 -0.60 14.88 -5.52
N VAL A 114 -1.30 13.82 -5.24
CA VAL A 114 -2.33 13.81 -4.19
C VAL A 114 -1.64 13.38 -2.91
N VAL A 115 -1.58 14.30 -1.96
CA VAL A 115 -0.92 14.07 -0.67
C VAL A 115 -1.94 14.11 0.47
N SER A 116 -1.80 13.20 1.40
CA SER A 116 -2.52 13.20 2.67
C SER A 116 -1.49 13.35 3.80
N GLY A 117 -1.34 14.57 4.30
CA GLY A 117 -0.28 14.91 5.24
C GLY A 117 1.11 14.75 4.62
N LEU A 118 1.88 13.75 5.09
CA LEU A 118 3.22 13.42 4.57
C LEU A 118 3.24 12.19 3.64
N TYR A 119 2.06 11.63 3.31
CA TYR A 119 1.93 10.48 2.43
C TYR A 119 1.52 10.91 1.02
N ILE A 120 2.19 10.37 0.02
CA ILE A 120 1.78 10.50 -1.38
C ILE A 120 0.91 9.30 -1.72
N THR A 121 -0.36 9.58 -2.00
CA THR A 121 -1.37 8.55 -2.37
C THR A 121 -1.45 8.33 -3.87
N SER A 122 -1.19 9.37 -4.67
CA SER A 122 -1.25 9.27 -6.13
C SER A 122 -0.39 10.36 -6.78
N VAL A 123 0.15 10.07 -7.93
CA VAL A 123 0.94 11.03 -8.71
C VAL A 123 0.39 11.08 -10.13
N LYS A 124 0.07 12.30 -10.58
CA LYS A 124 -0.36 12.58 -11.96
C LYS A 124 0.69 13.46 -12.64
N GLY A 125 1.16 13.05 -13.81
CA GLY A 125 2.03 13.89 -14.62
C GLY A 125 1.30 15.15 -15.11
N ILE A 126 1.99 16.28 -15.24
CA ILE A 126 1.40 17.53 -15.77
C ILE A 126 1.05 17.39 -17.26
N ARG A 127 1.71 16.51 -17.98
CA ARG A 127 1.46 16.19 -19.40
C ARG A 127 1.20 14.68 -19.55
N GLY A 128 -0.05 14.30 -19.46
CA GLY A 128 -0.49 12.92 -19.68
C GLY A 128 -0.58 12.08 -18.41
N SER A 129 -1.55 11.20 -18.38
CA SER A 129 -1.66 10.17 -17.36
C SER A 129 -0.35 9.37 -17.36
N VAL A 130 0.32 9.31 -16.21
CA VAL A 130 1.31 8.27 -15.99
C VAL A 130 0.54 6.97 -16.13
N GLN A 131 0.76 6.25 -17.21
CA GLN A 131 0.13 4.95 -17.43
C GLN A 131 0.43 4.13 -16.17
N GLN A 132 -0.63 3.76 -15.49
CA GLN A 132 -0.58 2.66 -14.54
C GLN A 132 -0.11 1.46 -15.33
N THR A 133 1.18 1.20 -15.28
CA THR A 133 1.68 -0.11 -15.71
C THR A 133 1.11 -1.06 -14.67
N ALA A 134 -0.01 -1.68 -15.05
CA ALA A 134 -0.62 -2.73 -14.26
C ALA A 134 0.50 -3.68 -13.81
N PRO A 135 0.47 -4.15 -12.56
CA PRO A 135 1.50 -5.04 -12.06
C PRO A 135 1.61 -6.23 -12.99
N GLN A 136 2.76 -6.39 -13.62
CA GLN A 136 3.05 -7.55 -14.48
C GLN A 136 3.14 -8.81 -13.61
N LYS A 137 1.99 -9.29 -13.12
CA LYS A 137 1.89 -10.61 -12.47
C LYS A 137 1.92 -11.79 -13.47
N LEU A 138 2.12 -11.53 -14.75
CA LEU A 138 1.91 -12.53 -15.81
C LEU A 138 3.15 -13.32 -16.24
N LYS A 139 4.36 -12.92 -15.86
CA LYS A 139 5.56 -13.66 -16.33
C LYS A 139 5.88 -14.95 -15.56
N PHE A 140 5.33 -15.15 -14.38
CA PHE A 140 5.62 -16.37 -13.61
C PHE A 140 4.74 -17.55 -14.05
N TRP A 141 3.46 -17.30 -14.33
CA TRP A 141 2.52 -18.33 -14.75
C TRP A 141 2.74 -18.82 -16.18
N ASP A 142 3.25 -17.97 -17.08
CA ASP A 142 3.60 -18.40 -18.45
C ASP A 142 4.85 -19.28 -18.49
N LYS A 143 5.80 -19.10 -17.57
CA LYS A 143 6.94 -20.01 -17.41
C LYS A 143 6.55 -21.37 -16.90
N VAL A 144 5.55 -21.45 -16.01
CA VAL A 144 5.04 -22.70 -15.46
C VAL A 144 4.25 -23.49 -16.51
N LYS A 145 3.44 -22.81 -17.33
CA LYS A 145 2.68 -23.46 -18.40
C LYS A 145 3.59 -24.04 -19.51
N ARG A 146 4.69 -23.36 -19.84
CA ARG A 146 5.64 -23.88 -20.85
C ARG A 146 6.41 -25.12 -20.38
N LYS A 147 6.62 -25.30 -19.06
CA LYS A 147 7.26 -26.50 -18.51
C LYS A 147 6.31 -27.71 -18.38
N ALA A 148 5.02 -27.50 -18.41
CA ALA A 148 4.02 -28.57 -18.33
C ALA A 148 3.62 -29.16 -19.69
N GLN A 149 4.11 -28.60 -20.79
CA GLN A 149 3.86 -29.06 -22.16
C GLN A 149 5.10 -29.67 -22.84
N MET A 150 6.17 -29.86 -22.10
CA MET A 150 7.30 -30.71 -22.48
C MET A 150 7.31 -31.98 -21.62
#